data_5b5cd0b36ef2e9ee09ac0b18ab74c755
#
_entry.id   5b5cd0b36ef2e9ee09ac0b18ab74c755
#
_cell.length_a   1.000
_cell.length_b   1.000
_cell.length_c   1.000
_cell.angle_alpha   90.00
_cell.angle_beta   90.00
_cell.angle_gamma   90.00
#
_symmetry.space_group_name_H-M   'P 1'
#
loop_
_entity.id
_entity.type
_entity.pdbx_description
1 polymer ?
#
loop_
_entity_poly.entity_id
_entity_poly.type
_entity_poly.pdbx_seq_one_letter_code
_entity_poly.pdbx_strand_id
1 'polypeptide(L)'
;MSKAGKITAAISGAFLLLIVVAIILIATFDWNRLKPTINQKVSAELNRPFAIRGDLGVVWERQKQETGWRSWVPWPHVHAEDIILGNPPDIPEVTMVHLPRVEATLAPLALLTKTVWLPWIKLEKPDARLIRLSEKNNNWTFNLANDDNKDANAKPSAWSFRLDNILFDQGRIAIDDKVSKADLEIFVDPLGKPLPFSEVTGSKGKADKEKVGDYVFGLKAQGRYNGEPLTGTGKIGGMLALRGEGTPFPVQADFRSGNTRVAFDGVVNDPMKMGGVDLRLKFSGDSLGDLYELTGVLLPDTPPFETDGRLVAKIDTEKSSVFDYRGFNGRIGDSDIHGSLVYTTGKPRPKLEGDVESRQLRLADLGPLIGVDSGKGAEKSKRSEQKKGEKSVQPAGKVLPYDRFETDKWDVMDADVRFKGRRIEHGSSLPISDLSTHIILKNADRSEEHTSE
;
A
#
# COMPACT_ATOMS: atom_id res chain seq x y z
N MET A 1 -28.86 -64.07 22.04
CA MET A 1 -28.82 -62.63 22.23
C MET A 1 -30.00 -62.21 23.11
N SER A 2 -29.77 -61.47 24.19
CA SER A 2 -30.79 -60.91 25.03
C SER A 2 -31.69 -59.94 24.26
N LYS A 3 -32.93 -59.70 24.71
CA LYS A 3 -33.84 -58.74 24.09
C LYS A 3 -33.21 -57.36 23.98
N ALA A 4 -32.42 -56.95 24.98
CA ALA A 4 -31.64 -55.72 24.97
C ALA A 4 -30.58 -55.70 23.83
N GLY A 5 -29.86 -56.80 23.61
CA GLY A 5 -28.87 -56.92 22.53
C GLY A 5 -29.46 -56.82 21.12
N LYS A 6 -30.70 -57.32 20.92
CA LYS A 6 -31.43 -57.18 19.65
C LYS A 6 -31.86 -55.72 19.41
N ILE A 7 -32.30 -55.04 20.47
CA ILE A 7 -32.71 -53.60 20.38
C ILE A 7 -31.48 -52.72 20.09
N THR A 8 -30.34 -52.96 20.78
CA THR A 8 -29.10 -52.21 20.52
C THR A 8 -28.59 -52.41 19.09
N ALA A 9 -28.61 -53.69 18.61
CA ALA A 9 -28.22 -54.00 17.23
C ALA A 9 -29.15 -53.33 16.20
N ALA A 10 -30.48 -53.28 16.45
CA ALA A 10 -31.43 -52.61 15.57
C ALA A 10 -31.23 -51.09 15.54
N ILE A 11 -30.99 -50.46 16.71
CA ILE A 11 -30.68 -49.01 16.79
C ILE A 11 -29.37 -48.70 16.10
N SER A 12 -28.31 -49.48 16.32
CA SER A 12 -26.99 -49.30 15.64
C SER A 12 -27.10 -49.49 14.13
N GLY A 13 -27.89 -50.50 13.68
CA GLY A 13 -28.16 -50.72 12.26
C GLY A 13 -28.92 -49.57 11.61
N ALA A 14 -29.96 -49.08 12.29
CA ALA A 14 -30.73 -47.92 11.82
C ALA A 14 -29.88 -46.64 11.76
N PHE A 15 -29.01 -46.41 12.74
CA PHE A 15 -28.08 -45.29 12.77
C PHE A 15 -27.05 -45.38 11.64
N LEU A 16 -26.49 -46.55 11.40
CA LEU A 16 -25.55 -46.80 10.30
C LEU A 16 -26.22 -46.61 8.93
N LEU A 17 -27.47 -47.10 8.78
CA LEU A 17 -28.27 -46.87 7.58
C LEU A 17 -28.51 -45.37 7.34
N LEU A 18 -28.86 -44.63 8.39
CA LEU A 18 -29.07 -43.17 8.31
C LEU A 18 -27.81 -42.44 7.88
N ILE A 19 -26.63 -42.84 8.39
CA ILE A 19 -25.33 -42.29 7.95
C ILE A 19 -25.11 -42.59 6.48
N VAL A 20 -25.32 -43.84 6.03
CA VAL A 20 -25.13 -44.21 4.62
C VAL A 20 -26.07 -43.41 3.71
N VAL A 21 -27.35 -43.25 4.07
CA VAL A 21 -28.29 -42.43 3.33
C VAL A 21 -27.84 -40.96 3.29
N ALA A 22 -27.39 -40.41 4.42
CA ALA A 22 -26.87 -39.06 4.46
C ALA A 22 -25.66 -38.88 3.56
N ILE A 23 -24.71 -39.83 3.55
CA ILE A 23 -23.54 -39.81 2.66
C ILE A 23 -23.99 -39.84 1.18
N ILE A 24 -24.94 -40.70 0.83
CA ILE A 24 -25.45 -40.77 -0.56
C ILE A 24 -26.10 -39.43 -0.94
N LEU A 25 -26.95 -38.88 -0.08
CA LEU A 25 -27.61 -37.62 -0.34
C LEU A 25 -26.59 -36.49 -0.54
N ILE A 26 -25.56 -36.40 0.29
CA ILE A 26 -24.52 -35.38 0.18
C ILE A 26 -23.66 -35.59 -1.08
N ALA A 27 -23.34 -36.86 -1.39
CA ALA A 27 -22.51 -37.19 -2.57
C ALA A 27 -23.23 -36.97 -3.91
N THR A 28 -24.57 -37.09 -3.91
CA THR A 28 -25.39 -36.91 -5.12
C THR A 28 -26.07 -35.55 -5.19
N PHE A 29 -25.83 -34.70 -4.19
CA PHE A 29 -26.46 -33.40 -4.11
C PHE A 29 -25.98 -32.46 -5.21
N ASP A 30 -26.90 -31.88 -5.95
CA ASP A 30 -26.59 -30.83 -6.94
C ASP A 30 -26.36 -29.49 -6.22
N TRP A 31 -25.09 -29.16 -5.99
CA TRP A 31 -24.68 -27.95 -5.26
C TRP A 31 -25.07 -26.66 -5.99
N ASN A 32 -25.30 -26.71 -7.30
CA ASN A 32 -25.76 -25.56 -8.07
C ASN A 32 -27.12 -25.02 -7.61
N ARG A 33 -27.93 -25.86 -6.98
CA ARG A 33 -29.21 -25.44 -6.37
C ARG A 33 -29.05 -24.41 -5.25
N LEU A 34 -27.86 -24.34 -4.63
CA LEU A 34 -27.59 -23.37 -3.57
C LEU A 34 -27.17 -22.00 -4.10
N LYS A 35 -26.78 -21.89 -5.38
CA LYS A 35 -26.30 -20.61 -5.98
C LYS A 35 -27.28 -19.44 -5.76
N PRO A 36 -28.59 -19.56 -6.01
CA PRO A 36 -29.51 -18.44 -5.80
C PRO A 36 -29.50 -17.93 -4.35
N THR A 37 -29.51 -18.87 -3.40
CA THR A 37 -29.50 -18.53 -1.97
C THR A 37 -28.16 -17.89 -1.54
N ILE A 38 -27.04 -18.43 -2.02
CA ILE A 38 -25.70 -17.88 -1.74
C ILE A 38 -25.60 -16.48 -2.35
N ASN A 39 -25.95 -16.33 -3.62
CA ASN A 39 -25.90 -15.05 -4.33
C ASN A 39 -26.73 -13.99 -3.60
N GLN A 40 -27.96 -14.31 -3.21
CA GLN A 40 -28.83 -13.39 -2.49
C GLN A 40 -28.27 -12.99 -1.12
N LYS A 41 -27.81 -13.98 -0.32
CA LYS A 41 -27.28 -13.70 1.02
C LYS A 41 -25.98 -12.89 0.96
N VAL A 42 -25.05 -13.27 0.10
CA VAL A 42 -23.77 -12.54 -0.04
C VAL A 42 -24.01 -11.13 -0.58
N SER A 43 -24.91 -10.98 -1.57
CA SER A 43 -25.28 -9.64 -2.06
C SER A 43 -25.88 -8.76 -0.97
N ALA A 44 -26.72 -9.32 -0.10
CA ALA A 44 -27.32 -8.58 1.00
C ALA A 44 -26.29 -8.18 2.07
N GLU A 45 -25.40 -9.09 2.46
CA GLU A 45 -24.36 -8.81 3.47
C GLU A 45 -23.33 -7.77 2.99
N LEU A 46 -22.92 -7.87 1.71
CA LEU A 46 -21.94 -6.95 1.14
C LEU A 46 -22.58 -5.65 0.63
N ASN A 47 -23.92 -5.58 0.59
CA ASN A 47 -24.68 -4.50 -0.06
C ASN A 47 -24.22 -4.24 -1.50
N ARG A 48 -23.94 -5.31 -2.25
CA ARG A 48 -23.42 -5.27 -3.63
C ARG A 48 -23.89 -6.47 -4.44
N PRO A 49 -24.05 -6.34 -5.75
CA PRO A 49 -24.34 -7.48 -6.61
C PRO A 49 -23.24 -8.55 -6.51
N PHE A 50 -23.62 -9.74 -6.13
CA PHE A 50 -22.75 -10.91 -6.10
C PHE A 50 -23.38 -12.05 -6.87
N ALA A 51 -22.62 -12.74 -7.71
CA ALA A 51 -23.11 -13.89 -8.46
C ALA A 51 -22.04 -14.94 -8.70
N ILE A 52 -22.39 -16.20 -8.47
CA ILE A 52 -21.70 -17.39 -8.99
C ILE A 52 -22.43 -17.77 -10.27
N ARG A 53 -21.82 -17.51 -11.43
CA ARG A 53 -22.42 -17.77 -12.74
C ARG A 53 -22.09 -19.16 -13.27
N GLY A 54 -20.86 -19.59 -13.06
CA GLY A 54 -20.36 -20.91 -13.47
C GLY A 54 -20.78 -22.02 -12.53
N ASP A 55 -20.08 -23.13 -12.58
CA ASP A 55 -20.39 -24.31 -11.77
C ASP A 55 -20.05 -24.12 -10.29
N LEU A 56 -20.87 -24.67 -9.42
CA LEU A 56 -20.63 -24.79 -7.99
C LEU A 56 -20.69 -26.28 -7.61
N GLY A 57 -19.55 -26.81 -7.22
CA GLY A 57 -19.44 -28.22 -6.92
C GLY A 57 -18.63 -28.52 -5.68
N VAL A 58 -18.75 -29.75 -5.23
CA VAL A 58 -17.97 -30.30 -4.10
C VAL A 58 -17.45 -31.68 -4.51
N VAL A 59 -16.13 -31.82 -4.44
CA VAL A 59 -15.45 -33.09 -4.65
C VAL A 59 -14.94 -33.60 -3.30
N TRP A 60 -15.15 -34.88 -3.01
CA TRP A 60 -14.76 -35.47 -1.74
C TRP A 60 -13.45 -36.24 -1.91
N GLU A 61 -12.38 -35.79 -1.25
CA GLU A 61 -11.06 -36.40 -1.35
C GLU A 61 -10.51 -36.75 0.03
N ARG A 62 -9.72 -37.84 0.07
CA ARG A 62 -9.00 -38.22 1.30
C ARG A 62 -7.72 -37.45 1.42
N GLN A 63 -7.49 -36.88 2.60
CA GLN A 63 -6.23 -36.16 2.88
C GLN A 63 -5.10 -37.13 3.15
N LYS A 64 -4.05 -37.09 2.32
CA LYS A 64 -2.87 -37.95 2.45
C LYS A 64 -2.04 -37.69 3.71
N GLN A 65 -2.23 -36.52 4.33
CA GLN A 65 -1.47 -36.08 5.51
C GLN A 65 -2.12 -36.55 6.83
N GLU A 66 -3.38 -36.97 6.80
CA GLU A 66 -4.07 -37.50 7.96
C GLU A 66 -3.68 -38.97 8.25
N THR A 67 -3.58 -39.30 9.53
CA THR A 67 -3.19 -40.65 9.98
C THR A 67 -4.29 -41.27 10.86
N GLY A 68 -4.24 -42.61 10.97
CA GLY A 68 -5.20 -43.39 11.75
C GLY A 68 -6.62 -43.30 11.16
N TRP A 69 -7.66 -43.32 12.02
CA TRP A 69 -9.06 -43.32 11.58
C TRP A 69 -9.46 -42.02 10.83
N ARG A 70 -8.75 -40.89 11.06
CA ARG A 70 -9.01 -39.62 10.39
C ARG A 70 -8.74 -39.69 8.89
N SER A 71 -7.80 -40.52 8.44
CA SER A 71 -7.50 -40.71 7.01
C SER A 71 -8.70 -41.32 6.22
N TRP A 72 -9.67 -41.87 6.92
CA TRP A 72 -10.88 -42.44 6.31
C TRP A 72 -11.97 -41.35 6.10
N VAL A 73 -11.86 -40.20 6.76
CA VAL A 73 -12.81 -39.10 6.64
C VAL A 73 -12.48 -38.31 5.36
N PRO A 74 -13.36 -38.31 4.33
CA PRO A 74 -13.12 -37.51 3.15
C PRO A 74 -13.34 -36.02 3.47
N TRP A 75 -12.49 -35.19 2.89
CA TRP A 75 -12.62 -33.75 3.02
C TRP A 75 -13.32 -33.17 1.79
N PRO A 76 -14.28 -32.23 1.98
CA PRO A 76 -14.91 -31.54 0.86
C PRO A 76 -13.97 -30.49 0.27
N HIS A 77 -13.70 -30.61 -1.01
CA HIS A 77 -13.08 -29.62 -1.85
C HIS A 77 -14.19 -28.91 -2.62
N VAL A 78 -14.47 -27.69 -2.22
CA VAL A 78 -15.48 -26.83 -2.84
C VAL A 78 -14.81 -26.09 -3.99
N HIS A 79 -15.45 -26.05 -5.14
CA HIS A 79 -15.08 -25.17 -6.24
C HIS A 79 -16.28 -24.35 -6.70
N ALA A 80 -16.01 -23.12 -7.08
CA ALA A 80 -16.98 -22.23 -7.69
C ALA A 80 -16.33 -21.52 -8.87
N GLU A 81 -17.06 -21.40 -9.98
CA GLU A 81 -16.57 -20.82 -11.23
C GLU A 81 -17.33 -19.55 -11.58
N ASP A 82 -16.66 -18.66 -12.32
CA ASP A 82 -17.20 -17.39 -12.81
C ASP A 82 -17.91 -16.59 -11.71
N ILE A 83 -17.16 -16.25 -10.68
CA ILE A 83 -17.65 -15.46 -9.54
C ILE A 83 -17.47 -14.00 -9.85
N ILE A 84 -18.54 -13.23 -9.70
CA ILE A 84 -18.53 -11.78 -9.94
C ILE A 84 -19.02 -11.06 -8.69
N LEU A 85 -18.24 -10.03 -8.29
CA LEU A 85 -18.66 -9.03 -7.33
C LEU A 85 -18.83 -7.70 -8.08
N GLY A 86 -20.03 -7.14 -8.01
CA GLY A 86 -20.36 -5.86 -8.62
C GLY A 86 -19.90 -4.66 -7.81
N ASN A 87 -19.93 -3.51 -8.44
CA ASN A 87 -19.72 -2.21 -7.82
C ASN A 87 -20.98 -1.74 -7.07
N PRO A 88 -20.83 -0.77 -6.15
CA PRO A 88 -21.98 -0.06 -5.59
C PRO A 88 -22.71 0.74 -6.69
N PRO A 89 -24.00 1.09 -6.49
CA PRO A 89 -24.84 1.71 -7.53
C PRO A 89 -24.36 3.05 -8.06
N ASP A 90 -23.54 3.76 -7.30
CA ASP A 90 -22.98 5.08 -7.63
C ASP A 90 -21.70 5.02 -8.48
N ILE A 91 -21.21 3.82 -8.76
CA ILE A 91 -20.05 3.60 -9.65
C ILE A 91 -20.56 2.95 -10.95
N PRO A 92 -20.29 3.57 -12.11
CA PRO A 92 -20.89 3.15 -13.40
C PRO A 92 -20.46 1.77 -13.88
N GLU A 93 -19.23 1.35 -13.57
CA GLU A 93 -18.73 0.04 -13.95
C GLU A 93 -19.47 -1.08 -13.21
N VAL A 94 -19.83 -2.12 -13.97
CA VAL A 94 -20.67 -3.21 -13.42
C VAL A 94 -19.88 -4.12 -12.48
N THR A 95 -18.62 -4.44 -12.84
CA THR A 95 -17.82 -5.47 -12.16
C THR A 95 -16.66 -4.85 -11.41
N MET A 96 -16.58 -5.10 -10.10
CA MET A 96 -15.45 -4.78 -9.26
C MET A 96 -14.42 -5.91 -9.23
N VAL A 97 -14.86 -7.15 -9.02
CA VAL A 97 -13.98 -8.32 -8.95
C VAL A 97 -14.56 -9.44 -9.79
N HIS A 98 -13.71 -10.07 -10.58
CA HIS A 98 -13.99 -11.30 -11.30
C HIS A 98 -13.00 -12.38 -10.88
N LEU A 99 -13.51 -13.52 -10.46
CA LEU A 99 -12.76 -14.70 -10.09
C LEU A 99 -13.18 -15.85 -11.00
N PRO A 100 -12.38 -16.20 -12.02
CA PRO A 100 -12.71 -17.28 -12.93
C PRO A 100 -12.96 -18.60 -12.21
N ARG A 101 -12.16 -18.90 -11.18
CA ARG A 101 -12.34 -20.08 -10.34
C ARG A 101 -11.79 -19.87 -8.94
N VAL A 102 -12.57 -20.33 -7.97
CA VAL A 102 -12.16 -20.41 -6.55
C VAL A 102 -12.28 -21.84 -6.10
N GLU A 103 -11.24 -22.34 -5.45
CA GLU A 103 -11.21 -23.64 -4.81
C GLU A 103 -10.89 -23.49 -3.33
N ALA A 104 -11.55 -24.25 -2.49
CA ALA A 104 -11.31 -24.26 -1.05
C ALA A 104 -11.48 -25.67 -0.49
N THR A 105 -10.66 -26.00 0.50
CA THR A 105 -10.80 -27.24 1.26
C THR A 105 -11.33 -26.91 2.64
N LEU A 106 -12.34 -27.64 3.08
CA LEU A 106 -12.93 -27.52 4.40
C LEU A 106 -12.55 -28.74 5.27
N ALA A 107 -12.08 -28.50 6.48
CA ALA A 107 -11.79 -29.56 7.46
C ALA A 107 -13.09 -30.00 8.16
N PRO A 108 -13.68 -31.17 7.81
CA PRO A 108 -15.02 -31.52 8.29
C PRO A 108 -15.06 -31.80 9.79
N LEU A 109 -13.98 -32.36 10.37
CA LEU A 109 -13.92 -32.65 11.81
C LEU A 109 -13.85 -31.39 12.68
N ALA A 110 -13.35 -30.27 12.15
CA ALA A 110 -13.35 -29.00 12.87
C ALA A 110 -14.75 -28.45 13.11
N LEU A 111 -15.73 -28.80 12.26
CA LEU A 111 -17.13 -28.41 12.45
C LEU A 111 -17.72 -28.96 13.74
N LEU A 112 -17.25 -30.12 14.22
CA LEU A 112 -17.66 -30.70 15.50
C LEU A 112 -17.32 -29.82 16.71
N THR A 113 -16.27 -28.98 16.57
CA THR A 113 -15.84 -27.98 17.56
C THR A 113 -16.33 -26.57 17.21
N LYS A 114 -17.34 -26.45 16.35
CA LYS A 114 -17.88 -25.18 15.85
C LYS A 114 -16.81 -24.29 15.18
N THR A 115 -15.83 -24.89 14.53
CA THR A 115 -14.78 -24.20 13.81
C THR A 115 -14.94 -24.46 12.31
N VAL A 116 -15.15 -23.40 11.52
CA VAL A 116 -15.04 -23.48 10.06
C VAL A 116 -13.58 -23.29 9.73
N TRP A 117 -12.88 -24.40 9.49
CA TRP A 117 -11.46 -24.38 9.17
C TRP A 117 -11.25 -24.67 7.68
N LEU A 118 -10.68 -23.69 6.99
CA LEU A 118 -10.24 -23.75 5.60
C LEU A 118 -8.70 -23.78 5.58
N PRO A 119 -8.05 -24.93 5.41
CA PRO A 119 -6.59 -25.03 5.32
C PRO A 119 -6.01 -24.21 4.16
N TRP A 120 -6.75 -24.09 3.06
CA TRP A 120 -6.39 -23.25 1.94
C TRP A 120 -7.59 -22.83 1.10
N ILE A 121 -7.46 -21.65 0.49
CA ILE A 121 -8.28 -21.16 -0.60
C ILE A 121 -7.35 -20.86 -1.76
N LYS A 122 -7.69 -21.32 -2.97
CA LYS A 122 -7.00 -21.00 -4.20
C LYS A 122 -7.88 -20.14 -5.09
N LEU A 123 -7.34 -19.03 -5.57
CA LEU A 123 -7.97 -18.14 -6.52
C LEU A 123 -7.23 -18.26 -7.86
N GLU A 124 -7.92 -18.58 -8.93
CA GLU A 124 -7.33 -18.63 -10.27
C GLU A 124 -7.51 -17.28 -10.96
N LYS A 125 -6.40 -16.65 -11.33
CA LYS A 125 -6.33 -15.38 -12.09
C LYS A 125 -7.33 -14.33 -11.62
N PRO A 126 -7.33 -13.95 -10.31
CA PRO A 126 -8.23 -12.92 -9.83
C PRO A 126 -8.00 -11.60 -10.58
N ASP A 127 -9.10 -10.99 -11.03
CA ASP A 127 -9.10 -9.68 -11.69
C ASP A 127 -9.94 -8.71 -10.85
N ALA A 128 -9.32 -7.65 -10.34
CA ALA A 128 -9.98 -6.65 -9.53
C ALA A 128 -9.80 -5.26 -10.14
N ARG A 129 -10.87 -4.46 -10.14
CA ARG A 129 -10.85 -3.06 -10.54
C ARG A 129 -11.21 -2.18 -9.37
N LEU A 130 -10.26 -1.37 -8.91
CA LEU A 130 -10.40 -0.42 -7.82
C LEU A 130 -10.65 0.97 -8.41
N ILE A 131 -11.79 1.58 -8.07
CA ILE A 131 -12.22 2.86 -8.61
C ILE A 131 -12.45 3.83 -7.47
N ARG A 132 -11.88 5.03 -7.57
CA ARG A 132 -12.17 6.17 -6.70
C ARG A 132 -12.56 7.39 -7.53
N LEU A 133 -13.81 7.81 -7.38
CA LEU A 133 -14.35 8.99 -8.08
C LEU A 133 -14.15 10.29 -7.29
N SER A 134 -14.16 10.21 -5.95
CA SER A 134 -13.93 11.35 -5.06
C SER A 134 -13.38 10.87 -3.71
N GLU A 135 -13.01 11.79 -2.81
CA GLU A 135 -12.50 11.47 -1.46
C GLU A 135 -13.42 10.54 -0.65
N LYS A 136 -14.71 10.60 -0.88
CA LYS A 136 -15.72 9.82 -0.16
C LYS A 136 -16.38 8.73 -1.00
N ASN A 137 -16.08 8.66 -2.30
CA ASN A 137 -16.69 7.70 -3.22
C ASN A 137 -15.64 6.80 -3.85
N ASN A 138 -15.58 5.55 -3.37
CA ASN A 138 -14.71 4.50 -3.87
C ASN A 138 -15.42 3.14 -3.79
N ASN A 139 -14.93 2.14 -4.53
CA ASN A 139 -15.52 0.81 -4.55
C ASN A 139 -14.88 -0.20 -3.59
N TRP A 140 -13.85 0.12 -2.86
CA TRP A 140 -13.22 -0.79 -1.88
C TRP A 140 -13.69 -0.60 -0.45
N THR A 141 -14.43 0.46 -0.13
CA THR A 141 -15.08 0.63 1.17
C THR A 141 -16.40 -0.15 1.20
N PHE A 142 -16.51 -1.10 2.11
CA PHE A 142 -17.71 -1.92 2.28
C PHE A 142 -18.49 -1.46 3.49
N ASN A 143 -19.74 -1.06 3.27
CA ASN A 143 -20.72 -0.83 4.32
C ASN A 143 -21.44 -2.16 4.58
N LEU A 144 -20.95 -2.97 5.50
CA LEU A 144 -21.55 -4.25 5.84
C LEU A 144 -22.88 -4.04 6.56
N ALA A 145 -23.90 -4.79 6.17
CA ALA A 145 -25.27 -4.63 6.68
C ALA A 145 -25.40 -4.76 8.21
N ASN A 146 -24.40 -5.35 8.87
CA ASN A 146 -24.37 -5.58 10.31
C ASN A 146 -23.58 -4.55 11.14
N ASP A 147 -22.98 -3.52 10.53
CA ASP A 147 -22.18 -2.54 11.29
C ASP A 147 -23.05 -1.54 12.09
N ASP A 148 -24.28 -1.29 11.64
CA ASP A 148 -25.22 -0.38 12.34
C ASP A 148 -25.94 -1.04 13.53
N ASN A 149 -25.86 -2.38 13.69
CA ASN A 149 -26.50 -3.14 14.75
C ASN A 149 -25.49 -3.91 15.62
N LYS A 150 -24.40 -3.27 16.01
CA LYS A 150 -23.63 -3.78 17.16
C LYS A 150 -24.42 -3.52 18.43
N ASP A 151 -25.45 -4.36 18.69
CA ASP A 151 -25.97 -4.52 20.04
C ASP A 151 -24.78 -4.84 20.95
N ALA A 152 -24.45 -3.92 21.86
CA ALA A 152 -23.39 -4.09 22.84
C ALA A 152 -23.58 -5.34 23.73
N ASN A 153 -24.72 -6.04 23.60
CA ASN A 153 -25.10 -7.26 24.26
C ASN A 153 -25.17 -8.50 23.35
N ALA A 154 -24.78 -8.42 22.08
CA ALA A 154 -24.75 -9.59 21.22
C ALA A 154 -23.73 -10.58 21.75
N LYS A 155 -24.18 -11.77 22.17
CA LYS A 155 -23.28 -12.87 22.56
C LYS A 155 -22.36 -13.18 21.37
N PRO A 156 -21.02 -13.27 21.57
CA PRO A 156 -20.12 -13.63 20.51
C PRO A 156 -20.57 -14.92 19.83
N SER A 157 -20.46 -14.99 18.50
CA SER A 157 -20.81 -16.18 17.74
C SER A 157 -20.10 -17.39 18.35
N ALA A 158 -20.86 -18.45 18.61
CA ALA A 158 -20.29 -19.71 19.10
C ALA A 158 -19.40 -20.40 18.05
N TRP A 159 -19.35 -19.88 16.82
CA TRP A 159 -18.57 -20.39 15.71
C TRP A 159 -17.30 -19.57 15.50
N SER A 160 -16.17 -20.24 15.35
CA SER A 160 -14.89 -19.64 14.96
C SER A 160 -14.58 -19.91 13.48
N PHE A 161 -13.87 -19.00 12.85
CA PHE A 161 -13.40 -19.14 11.47
C PHE A 161 -11.87 -19.18 11.46
N ARG A 162 -11.31 -20.17 10.75
CA ARG A 162 -9.87 -20.32 10.56
C ARG A 162 -9.53 -20.51 9.08
N LEU A 163 -8.61 -19.71 8.57
CA LEU A 163 -8.06 -19.80 7.23
C LEU A 163 -6.54 -19.80 7.34
N ASP A 164 -5.87 -20.87 6.85
CA ASP A 164 -4.44 -21.04 7.01
C ASP A 164 -3.64 -20.52 5.80
N ASN A 165 -4.16 -20.66 4.57
CA ASN A 165 -3.44 -20.25 3.36
C ASN A 165 -4.38 -19.64 2.32
N ILE A 166 -3.90 -18.60 1.64
CA ILE A 166 -4.51 -18.08 0.41
C ILE A 166 -3.49 -18.27 -0.71
N LEU A 167 -3.87 -19.05 -1.70
CA LEU A 167 -3.09 -19.33 -2.89
C LEU A 167 -3.74 -18.60 -4.05
N PHE A 168 -2.95 -17.99 -4.92
CA PHE A 168 -3.46 -17.55 -6.20
C PHE A 168 -2.38 -17.66 -7.27
N ASP A 169 -2.84 -17.83 -8.51
CA ASP A 169 -2.00 -17.69 -9.69
C ASP A 169 -1.83 -16.21 -10.02
N GLN A 170 -1.48 -15.87 -11.24
CA GLN A 170 -1.37 -14.50 -11.70
C GLN A 170 -2.64 -13.70 -11.43
N GLY A 171 -2.54 -12.66 -10.60
CA GLY A 171 -3.62 -11.71 -10.35
C GLY A 171 -3.42 -10.40 -11.10
N ARG A 172 -4.52 -9.71 -11.41
CA ARG A 172 -4.53 -8.38 -12.00
C ARG A 172 -5.33 -7.44 -11.11
N ILE A 173 -4.77 -6.27 -10.86
CA ILE A 173 -5.48 -5.18 -10.17
C ILE A 173 -5.40 -3.96 -11.08
N ALA A 174 -6.54 -3.48 -11.58
CA ALA A 174 -6.65 -2.20 -12.26
C ALA A 174 -7.08 -1.13 -11.27
N ILE A 175 -6.39 0.01 -11.25
CA ILE A 175 -6.70 1.15 -10.37
C ILE A 175 -7.09 2.33 -11.25
N ASP A 176 -8.28 2.87 -11.04
CA ASP A 176 -8.76 4.11 -11.65
C ASP A 176 -9.12 5.11 -10.53
N ASP A 177 -8.18 5.96 -10.18
CA ASP A 177 -8.32 6.92 -9.10
C ASP A 177 -8.33 8.35 -9.65
N LYS A 178 -9.52 8.96 -9.66
CA LYS A 178 -9.71 10.34 -10.18
C LYS A 178 -9.13 11.40 -9.24
N VAL A 179 -8.98 11.09 -7.96
CA VAL A 179 -8.45 12.02 -6.96
C VAL A 179 -6.94 12.18 -7.10
N SER A 180 -6.21 11.07 -7.14
CA SER A 180 -4.76 11.05 -7.35
C SER A 180 -4.37 11.00 -8.83
N LYS A 181 -5.35 11.05 -9.75
CA LYS A 181 -5.15 10.94 -11.20
C LYS A 181 -4.30 9.71 -11.57
N ALA A 182 -4.56 8.58 -10.91
CA ALA A 182 -3.86 7.33 -11.15
C ALA A 182 -4.71 6.39 -12.01
N ASP A 183 -4.12 5.92 -13.11
CA ASP A 183 -4.66 4.88 -13.98
C ASP A 183 -3.59 3.82 -14.15
N LEU A 184 -3.66 2.76 -13.34
CA LEU A 184 -2.59 1.77 -13.18
C LEU A 184 -3.11 0.35 -13.38
N GLU A 185 -2.29 -0.49 -13.98
CA GLU A 185 -2.43 -1.94 -13.99
C GLU A 185 -1.30 -2.56 -13.16
N ILE A 186 -1.67 -3.39 -12.20
CA ILE A 186 -0.74 -4.12 -11.33
C ILE A 186 -0.95 -5.61 -11.55
N PHE A 187 0.09 -6.29 -11.99
CA PHE A 187 0.14 -7.74 -12.09
C PHE A 187 0.81 -8.29 -10.83
N VAL A 188 0.22 -9.33 -10.26
CA VAL A 188 0.65 -9.95 -9.01
C VAL A 188 0.96 -11.41 -9.28
N ASP A 189 2.21 -11.81 -9.03
CA ASP A 189 2.68 -13.17 -9.23
C ASP A 189 3.24 -13.75 -7.92
N PRO A 190 2.95 -15.02 -7.57
CA PRO A 190 3.57 -15.67 -6.43
C PRO A 190 5.07 -15.87 -6.65
N LEU A 191 5.89 -15.59 -5.64
CA LEU A 191 7.37 -15.69 -5.69
C LEU A 191 7.92 -17.09 -5.40
N GLY A 192 7.10 -18.12 -5.40
CA GLY A 192 7.53 -19.48 -5.13
C GLY A 192 6.40 -20.37 -4.63
N LYS A 193 6.75 -21.43 -3.86
CA LYS A 193 5.72 -22.25 -3.22
C LYS A 193 5.04 -21.44 -2.12
N PRO A 194 3.71 -21.46 -2.03
CA PRO A 194 3.00 -20.80 -0.95
C PRO A 194 3.46 -21.31 0.40
N LEU A 195 3.86 -20.41 1.28
CA LEU A 195 4.21 -20.75 2.66
C LEU A 195 2.94 -20.91 3.50
N PRO A 196 2.88 -21.90 4.42
CA PRO A 196 1.79 -21.97 5.38
C PRO A 196 1.71 -20.69 6.22
N PHE A 197 0.50 -20.22 6.50
CA PHE A 197 0.29 -19.00 7.29
C PHE A 197 0.97 -19.06 8.67
N SER A 198 1.02 -20.26 9.28
CA SER A 198 1.72 -20.49 10.55
C SER A 198 3.23 -20.22 10.48
N GLU A 199 3.85 -20.33 9.32
CA GLU A 199 5.25 -20.00 9.09
C GLU A 199 5.44 -18.50 8.84
N VAL A 200 4.46 -17.86 8.18
CA VAL A 200 4.48 -16.42 7.89
C VAL A 200 4.20 -15.57 9.14
N THR A 201 3.36 -16.08 10.06
CA THR A 201 2.99 -15.33 11.29
C THR A 201 3.86 -15.62 12.49
N GLY A 202 4.82 -16.54 12.39
CA GLY A 202 5.74 -16.83 13.49
C GLY A 202 5.08 -17.37 14.78
N SER A 203 3.87 -17.94 14.69
CA SER A 203 3.10 -18.35 15.87
C SER A 203 3.59 -19.62 16.59
N LYS A 204 4.79 -20.11 16.26
CA LYS A 204 5.47 -21.14 17.03
C LYS A 204 6.88 -20.71 17.42
N GLY A 205 7.00 -20.25 18.66
CA GLY A 205 8.26 -20.09 19.40
C GLY A 205 8.98 -18.78 19.09
N LYS A 206 9.51 -18.20 20.15
CA LYS A 206 10.37 -17.01 20.25
C LYS A 206 10.87 -16.53 18.88
N ALA A 207 10.13 -15.60 18.29
CA ALA A 207 10.51 -14.96 17.06
C ALA A 207 11.88 -14.29 17.26
N ASP A 208 12.85 -14.68 16.49
CA ASP A 208 14.00 -13.84 16.20
C ASP A 208 13.46 -12.53 15.65
N LYS A 209 13.61 -11.44 16.41
CA LYS A 209 13.12 -10.11 16.10
C LYS A 209 13.77 -9.46 14.87
N GLU A 210 14.54 -10.21 14.09
CA GLU A 210 15.32 -9.72 12.94
C GLU A 210 14.87 -10.23 11.58
N LYS A 211 13.86 -11.09 11.47
CA LYS A 211 13.33 -11.45 10.16
C LYS A 211 12.10 -10.59 9.86
N VAL A 212 12.29 -9.53 9.10
CA VAL A 212 11.23 -8.94 8.28
C VAL A 212 10.57 -10.08 7.52
N GLY A 213 9.25 -10.25 7.64
CA GLY A 213 8.52 -11.38 7.07
C GLY A 213 8.86 -11.58 5.59
N ASP A 214 8.88 -12.82 5.13
CA ASP A 214 9.28 -13.15 3.76
C ASP A 214 8.33 -12.52 2.73
N TYR A 215 8.88 -12.05 1.62
CA TYR A 215 8.09 -11.64 0.45
C TYR A 215 7.44 -12.87 -0.19
N VAL A 216 6.14 -12.76 -0.43
CA VAL A 216 5.33 -13.86 -1.00
C VAL A 216 4.94 -13.58 -2.45
N PHE A 217 4.71 -12.30 -2.78
CA PHE A 217 4.26 -11.88 -4.09
C PHE A 217 5.21 -10.88 -4.74
N GLY A 218 5.44 -11.07 -6.04
CA GLY A 218 6.03 -10.11 -6.93
C GLY A 218 4.96 -9.24 -7.58
N LEU A 219 5.27 -7.97 -7.77
CA LEU A 219 4.40 -6.98 -8.39
C LEU A 219 5.06 -6.41 -9.63
N LYS A 220 4.28 -6.17 -10.68
CA LYS A 220 4.66 -5.37 -11.84
C LYS A 220 3.56 -4.36 -12.11
N ALA A 221 3.89 -3.08 -12.02
CA ALA A 221 2.96 -1.98 -12.24
C ALA A 221 3.28 -1.26 -13.54
N GLN A 222 2.24 -0.82 -14.25
CA GLN A 222 2.32 0.02 -15.43
C GLN A 222 1.09 0.90 -15.53
N GLY A 223 1.23 2.08 -16.12
CA GLY A 223 0.11 2.99 -16.36
C GLY A 223 0.51 4.44 -16.31
N ARG A 224 -0.33 5.27 -15.70
CA ARG A 224 -0.13 6.70 -15.54
C ARG A 224 -0.44 7.13 -14.11
N TYR A 225 0.35 8.06 -13.61
CA TYR A 225 0.12 8.74 -12.35
C TYR A 225 0.27 10.25 -12.57
N ASN A 226 -0.73 11.04 -12.18
CA ASN A 226 -0.79 12.49 -12.39
C ASN A 226 -0.51 12.93 -13.85
N GLY A 227 -0.90 12.08 -14.82
CA GLY A 227 -0.68 12.33 -16.25
C GLY A 227 0.65 11.79 -16.82
N GLU A 228 1.64 11.51 -15.97
CA GLU A 228 2.95 10.99 -16.39
C GLU A 228 2.96 9.44 -16.44
N PRO A 229 3.67 8.84 -17.40
CA PRO A 229 3.84 7.40 -17.45
C PRO A 229 4.51 6.88 -16.18
N LEU A 230 3.95 5.82 -15.57
CA LEU A 230 4.50 5.14 -14.41
C LEU A 230 4.73 3.67 -14.72
N THR A 231 5.92 3.18 -14.42
CA THR A 231 6.27 1.76 -14.47
C THR A 231 7.01 1.37 -13.21
N GLY A 232 6.86 0.13 -12.77
CA GLY A 232 7.57 -0.33 -11.60
C GLY A 232 7.47 -1.81 -11.35
N THR A 233 8.31 -2.25 -10.42
CA THR A 233 8.28 -3.60 -9.88
C THR A 233 8.31 -3.54 -8.36
N GLY A 234 7.81 -4.59 -7.71
CA GLY A 234 7.81 -4.64 -6.26
C GLY A 234 7.68 -6.06 -5.75
N LYS A 235 7.73 -6.18 -4.43
CA LYS A 235 7.47 -7.41 -3.70
C LYS A 235 6.69 -7.07 -2.44
N ILE A 236 5.76 -7.93 -2.06
CA ILE A 236 4.96 -7.77 -0.85
C ILE A 236 4.84 -9.08 -0.07
N GLY A 237 4.50 -8.96 1.20
CA GLY A 237 4.18 -10.09 2.07
C GLY A 237 2.90 -10.83 1.70
N GLY A 238 2.59 -11.87 2.45
CA GLY A 238 1.39 -12.68 2.26
C GLY A 238 0.10 -11.93 2.59
N MET A 239 -0.98 -12.20 1.84
CA MET A 239 -2.28 -11.53 2.00
C MET A 239 -2.91 -11.68 3.40
N LEU A 240 -2.65 -12.78 4.10
CA LEU A 240 -3.17 -12.99 5.45
C LEU A 240 -2.50 -12.10 6.50
N ALA A 241 -1.26 -11.68 6.26
CA ALA A 241 -0.56 -10.73 7.13
C ALA A 241 -1.21 -9.33 7.12
N LEU A 242 -1.99 -9.00 6.08
CA LEU A 242 -2.74 -7.74 6.02
C LEU A 242 -3.78 -7.60 7.14
N ARG A 243 -4.29 -8.72 7.68
CA ARG A 243 -5.32 -8.74 8.73
C ARG A 243 -4.77 -8.74 10.16
N GLY A 244 -3.46 -8.94 10.33
CA GLY A 244 -2.82 -9.01 11.64
C GLY A 244 -2.63 -7.61 12.22
N GLU A 245 -3.35 -7.25 13.29
CA GLU A 245 -3.06 -6.01 14.04
C GLU A 245 -1.64 -6.05 14.61
N GLY A 246 -0.86 -4.99 14.37
CA GLY A 246 0.51 -4.88 14.84
C GLY A 246 1.53 -5.78 14.12
N THR A 247 1.14 -6.50 13.07
CA THR A 247 2.07 -7.31 12.28
C THR A 247 2.67 -6.46 11.18
N PRO A 248 4.01 -6.27 11.14
CA PRO A 248 4.67 -5.54 10.05
C PRO A 248 4.46 -6.26 8.72
N PHE A 249 3.99 -5.55 7.71
CA PHE A 249 3.79 -6.07 6.36
C PHE A 249 4.96 -5.67 5.47
N PRO A 250 5.80 -6.60 5.01
CA PRO A 250 6.98 -6.27 4.22
C PRO A 250 6.60 -5.77 2.83
N VAL A 251 7.25 -4.71 2.41
CA VAL A 251 7.07 -4.09 1.10
C VAL A 251 8.41 -3.70 0.50
N GLN A 252 8.55 -3.93 -0.80
CA GLN A 252 9.68 -3.46 -1.60
C GLN A 252 9.13 -2.96 -2.93
N ALA A 253 9.62 -1.82 -3.41
CA ALA A 253 9.25 -1.35 -4.73
C ALA A 253 10.33 -0.48 -5.36
N ASP A 254 10.31 -0.42 -6.69
CA ASP A 254 11.15 0.42 -7.53
C ASP A 254 10.28 0.94 -8.68
N PHE A 255 9.90 2.21 -8.60
CA PHE A 255 9.02 2.89 -9.55
C PHE A 255 9.77 3.97 -10.31
N ARG A 256 9.35 4.16 -11.55
CA ARG A 256 9.79 5.28 -12.40
C ARG A 256 8.58 6.00 -12.97
N SER A 257 8.58 7.32 -12.85
CA SER A 257 7.61 8.20 -13.48
C SER A 257 8.37 9.33 -14.16
N GLY A 258 8.36 9.37 -15.49
CA GLY A 258 9.25 10.25 -16.24
C GLY A 258 10.73 9.96 -15.90
N ASN A 259 11.45 11.01 -15.50
CA ASN A 259 12.86 10.93 -15.07
C ASN A 259 13.02 10.72 -13.55
N THR A 260 11.91 10.70 -12.81
CA THR A 260 11.92 10.45 -11.35
C THR A 260 11.86 8.97 -11.06
N ARG A 261 12.74 8.49 -10.18
CA ARG A 261 12.76 7.14 -9.65
C ARG A 261 12.57 7.17 -8.14
N VAL A 262 11.69 6.31 -7.66
CA VAL A 262 11.43 6.10 -6.24
C VAL A 262 11.60 4.62 -5.94
N ALA A 263 12.58 4.28 -5.12
CA ALA A 263 12.80 2.91 -4.68
C ALA A 263 12.75 2.84 -3.15
N PHE A 264 12.07 1.84 -2.62
CA PHE A 264 11.99 1.63 -1.18
C PHE A 264 11.94 0.15 -0.80
N ASP A 265 12.37 -0.13 0.40
CA ASP A 265 12.23 -1.43 1.07
C ASP A 265 11.99 -1.24 2.57
N GLY A 266 11.17 -2.08 3.18
CA GLY A 266 10.85 -2.03 4.61
C GLY A 266 9.49 -2.60 4.94
N VAL A 267 8.76 -1.94 5.84
CA VAL A 267 7.50 -2.44 6.36
C VAL A 267 6.40 -1.37 6.39
N VAL A 268 5.18 -1.82 6.18
CA VAL A 268 3.95 -1.06 6.44
C VAL A 268 3.35 -1.59 7.74
N ASN A 269 3.06 -0.70 8.68
CA ASN A 269 2.39 -1.03 9.94
C ASN A 269 0.88 -0.89 9.77
N ASP A 270 0.13 -1.89 10.21
CA ASP A 270 -1.33 -1.93 10.10
C ASP A 270 -1.84 -1.53 8.70
N PRO A 271 -1.47 -2.27 7.63
CA PRO A 271 -1.70 -1.85 6.24
C PRO A 271 -3.19 -1.59 5.94
N MET A 272 -4.11 -2.28 6.60
CA MET A 272 -5.56 -2.06 6.45
C MET A 272 -6.05 -0.73 7.04
N LYS A 273 -5.34 -0.22 8.05
CA LYS A 273 -5.63 1.08 8.70
C LYS A 273 -4.69 2.18 8.22
N MET A 274 -3.76 1.87 7.31
CA MET A 274 -2.69 2.78 6.88
C MET A 274 -1.93 3.41 8.07
N GLY A 275 -1.63 2.62 9.11
CA GLY A 275 -1.10 3.11 10.39
C GLY A 275 0.30 3.71 10.32
N GLY A 276 1.03 3.48 9.23
CA GLY A 276 2.31 4.10 8.96
C GLY A 276 3.31 3.19 8.25
N VAL A 277 4.50 3.73 8.00
CA VAL A 277 5.57 3.01 7.30
C VAL A 277 6.91 3.21 8.00
N ASP A 278 7.81 2.26 7.80
CA ASP A 278 9.23 2.35 8.16
C ASP A 278 10.03 1.77 6.99
N LEU A 279 10.57 2.64 6.15
CA LEU A 279 11.15 2.31 4.86
C LEU A 279 12.56 2.89 4.71
N ARG A 280 13.47 2.15 4.13
CA ARG A 280 14.61 2.73 3.46
C ARG A 280 14.15 3.28 2.10
N LEU A 281 14.35 4.55 1.86
CA LEU A 281 13.82 5.27 0.72
C LEU A 281 14.92 5.92 -0.07
N LYS A 282 14.90 5.71 -1.40
CA LYS A 282 15.79 6.34 -2.37
C LYS A 282 14.97 7.13 -3.37
N PHE A 283 15.34 8.37 -3.54
CA PHE A 283 14.81 9.24 -4.58
C PHE A 283 15.89 9.66 -5.53
N SER A 284 15.61 9.73 -6.81
CA SER A 284 16.46 10.37 -7.82
C SER A 284 15.60 10.95 -8.94
N GLY A 285 16.06 12.03 -9.54
CA GLY A 285 15.36 12.70 -10.62
C GLY A 285 16.10 13.91 -11.15
N ASP A 286 15.49 14.60 -12.10
CA ASP A 286 16.06 15.78 -12.75
C ASP A 286 15.95 17.02 -11.86
N SER A 287 14.92 17.13 -11.03
CA SER A 287 14.70 18.23 -10.09
C SER A 287 13.93 17.77 -8.84
N LEU A 288 14.26 18.31 -7.67
CA LEU A 288 13.46 18.11 -6.45
C LEU A 288 12.04 18.67 -6.60
N GLY A 289 11.86 19.71 -7.39
CA GLY A 289 10.54 20.30 -7.69
C GLY A 289 9.59 19.30 -8.36
N ASP A 290 10.09 18.36 -9.15
CA ASP A 290 9.29 17.32 -9.80
C ASP A 290 8.66 16.35 -8.78
N LEU A 291 9.20 16.28 -7.55
CA LEU A 291 8.62 15.44 -6.49
C LEU A 291 7.27 15.96 -5.98
N TYR A 292 6.93 17.23 -6.23
CA TYR A 292 5.63 17.77 -5.81
C TYR A 292 4.46 16.97 -6.37
N GLU A 293 4.55 16.57 -7.62
CA GLU A 293 3.49 15.80 -8.28
C GLU A 293 3.30 14.41 -7.68
N LEU A 294 4.36 13.84 -7.09
CA LEU A 294 4.34 12.53 -6.45
C LEU A 294 3.98 12.58 -4.97
N THR A 295 4.45 13.62 -4.27
CA THR A 295 4.42 13.67 -2.80
C THR A 295 3.48 14.74 -2.23
N GLY A 296 3.13 15.75 -3.03
CA GLY A 296 2.45 16.96 -2.56
C GLY A 296 3.35 17.89 -1.71
N VAL A 297 4.63 17.54 -1.53
CA VAL A 297 5.61 18.36 -0.80
C VAL A 297 6.24 19.35 -1.76
N LEU A 298 6.07 20.66 -1.48
CA LEU A 298 6.69 21.69 -2.28
C LEU A 298 8.19 21.74 -1.98
N LEU A 299 8.98 21.34 -2.96
CA LEU A 299 10.42 21.43 -2.95
C LEU A 299 10.89 22.35 -4.08
N PRO A 300 12.04 23.01 -3.94
CA PRO A 300 12.55 23.89 -4.98
C PRO A 300 13.00 23.14 -6.22
N ASP A 301 13.00 23.83 -7.36
CA ASP A 301 13.67 23.32 -8.54
C ASP A 301 15.19 23.25 -8.29
N THR A 302 15.79 22.15 -8.71
CA THR A 302 17.23 21.89 -8.51
C THR A 302 17.83 21.24 -9.76
N PRO A 303 19.16 21.19 -9.88
CA PRO A 303 19.81 20.22 -10.75
C PRO A 303 19.45 18.78 -10.40
N PRO A 304 19.83 17.78 -11.23
CA PRO A 304 19.60 16.38 -10.94
C PRO A 304 20.05 16.00 -9.54
N PHE A 305 19.22 15.21 -8.88
CA PHE A 305 19.43 14.83 -7.48
C PHE A 305 19.32 13.33 -7.26
N GLU A 306 19.95 12.88 -6.19
CA GLU A 306 19.82 11.53 -5.65
C GLU A 306 19.92 11.59 -4.13
N THR A 307 18.98 10.92 -3.42
CA THR A 307 19.00 10.79 -1.94
C THR A 307 18.67 9.38 -1.51
N ASP A 308 19.29 8.94 -0.40
CA ASP A 308 19.06 7.66 0.27
C ASP A 308 18.93 7.92 1.77
N GLY A 309 17.81 7.54 2.39
CA GLY A 309 17.55 7.76 3.81
C GLY A 309 16.46 6.83 4.36
N ARG A 310 16.16 6.96 5.65
CA ARG A 310 15.08 6.21 6.30
C ARG A 310 13.84 7.08 6.45
N LEU A 311 12.73 6.65 5.88
CA LEU A 311 11.43 7.28 6.04
C LEU A 311 10.62 6.54 7.11
N VAL A 312 10.27 7.24 8.19
CA VAL A 312 9.29 6.77 9.16
C VAL A 312 8.07 7.67 9.05
N ALA A 313 6.92 7.11 8.68
CA ALA A 313 5.70 7.88 8.61
C ALA A 313 4.62 7.31 9.53
N LYS A 314 3.83 8.23 10.09
CA LYS A 314 2.55 7.95 10.75
C LYS A 314 1.48 8.64 9.92
N ILE A 315 0.53 7.86 9.41
CA ILE A 315 -0.52 8.37 8.54
C ILE A 315 -1.80 8.48 9.34
N ASP A 316 -2.35 9.68 9.41
CA ASP A 316 -3.64 9.98 10.04
C ASP A 316 -4.39 10.91 9.10
N THR A 317 -5.36 10.36 8.36
CA THR A 317 -6.14 11.10 7.36
C THR A 317 -7.14 12.07 7.98
N GLU A 318 -7.46 11.92 9.27
CA GLU A 318 -8.43 12.78 9.97
C GLU A 318 -7.77 13.99 10.63
N LYS A 319 -6.51 13.86 11.06
CA LYS A 319 -5.81 14.91 11.80
C LYS A 319 -4.60 15.44 11.03
N SER A 320 -3.49 14.75 11.18
CA SER A 320 -2.23 15.13 10.52
C SER A 320 -1.33 13.92 10.35
N SER A 321 -0.74 13.77 9.18
CA SER A 321 0.26 12.74 8.92
C SER A 321 1.66 13.33 9.11
N VAL A 322 2.56 12.53 9.66
CA VAL A 322 3.96 12.92 9.92
C VAL A 322 4.86 12.03 9.08
N PHE A 323 5.72 12.63 8.29
CA PHE A 323 6.71 11.98 7.44
C PHE A 323 8.09 12.43 7.89
N ASP A 324 8.86 11.54 8.49
CA ASP A 324 10.16 11.80 9.07
C ASP A 324 11.25 11.08 8.23
N TYR A 325 11.94 11.84 7.38
CA TYR A 325 13.01 11.37 6.52
C TYR A 325 14.35 11.60 7.19
N ARG A 326 14.89 10.54 7.79
CA ARG A 326 16.04 10.58 8.71
C ARG A 326 17.33 10.18 8.06
N GLY A 327 18.40 10.89 8.43
CA GLY A 327 19.76 10.53 8.11
C GLY A 327 19.99 10.35 6.62
N PHE A 328 19.32 11.14 5.80
CA PHE A 328 19.49 11.04 4.37
C PHE A 328 20.88 11.52 3.96
N ASN A 329 21.41 10.86 2.96
CA ASN A 329 22.62 11.24 2.26
C ASN A 329 22.27 11.38 0.78
N GLY A 330 22.79 12.43 0.15
CA GLY A 330 22.48 12.65 -1.25
C GLY A 330 23.40 13.63 -1.94
N ARG A 331 23.04 13.91 -3.19
CA ARG A 331 23.66 14.90 -4.07
C ARG A 331 22.58 15.69 -4.77
N ILE A 332 22.88 16.96 -5.00
CA ILE A 332 22.11 17.87 -5.86
C ILE A 332 23.12 18.53 -6.78
N GLY A 333 23.08 18.20 -8.08
CA GLY A 333 24.13 18.60 -9.00
C GLY A 333 25.51 18.06 -8.57
N ASP A 334 26.44 18.96 -8.31
CA ASP A 334 27.77 18.64 -7.82
C ASP A 334 27.90 18.80 -6.29
N SER A 335 26.86 19.27 -5.61
CA SER A 335 26.79 19.47 -4.17
C SER A 335 26.40 18.21 -3.43
N ASP A 336 27.01 17.94 -2.26
CA ASP A 336 26.53 16.93 -1.33
C ASP A 336 25.47 17.51 -0.40
N ILE A 337 24.53 16.66 0.06
CA ILE A 337 23.47 17.04 0.99
C ILE A 337 23.20 15.91 1.99
N HIS A 338 23.14 16.26 3.27
CA HIS A 338 22.90 15.33 4.36
C HIS A 338 21.92 15.92 5.36
N GLY A 339 21.20 15.10 6.09
CA GLY A 339 20.35 15.64 7.15
C GLY A 339 19.16 14.78 7.50
N SER A 340 18.18 15.44 8.15
CA SER A 340 16.89 14.87 8.48
C SER A 340 15.82 15.94 8.31
N LEU A 341 14.70 15.57 7.71
CA LEU A 341 13.57 16.46 7.46
C LEU A 341 12.28 15.79 7.94
N VAL A 342 11.45 16.53 8.64
CA VAL A 342 10.13 16.11 9.09
C VAL A 342 9.09 16.97 8.40
N TYR A 343 8.20 16.34 7.66
CA TYR A 343 7.05 16.99 7.04
C TYR A 343 5.77 16.56 7.75
N THR A 344 5.02 17.53 8.25
CA THR A 344 3.74 17.32 8.93
C THR A 344 2.62 17.93 8.10
N THR A 345 1.67 17.09 7.67
CA THR A 345 0.45 17.58 7.00
C THR A 345 -0.56 18.10 8.02
N GLY A 346 -1.51 18.89 7.61
CA GLY A 346 -2.62 19.33 8.48
C GLY A 346 -2.98 20.80 8.32
N LYS A 347 -3.96 21.23 9.13
CA LYS A 347 -4.44 22.60 9.15
C LYS A 347 -3.79 23.38 10.31
N PRO A 348 -3.58 24.71 10.19
CA PRO A 348 -3.95 25.54 9.02
C PRO A 348 -3.05 25.33 7.79
N ARG A 349 -1.81 24.88 7.95
CA ARG A 349 -0.82 24.70 6.89
C ARG A 349 0.06 23.49 7.19
N PRO A 350 0.59 22.77 6.18
CA PRO A 350 1.64 21.79 6.38
C PRO A 350 2.93 22.48 6.87
N LYS A 351 3.79 21.71 7.54
CA LYS A 351 5.04 22.21 8.12
C LYS A 351 6.22 21.33 7.73
N LEU A 352 7.33 21.96 7.34
CA LEU A 352 8.62 21.29 7.10
C LEU A 352 9.63 21.74 8.15
N GLU A 353 10.23 20.79 8.87
CA GLU A 353 11.22 21.05 9.91
C GLU A 353 12.45 20.18 9.73
N GLY A 354 13.64 20.67 10.11
CA GLY A 354 14.80 19.81 10.18
C GLY A 354 16.13 20.49 10.06
N ASP A 355 17.15 19.64 9.97
CA ASP A 355 18.55 20.05 9.89
C ASP A 355 19.16 19.46 8.60
N VAL A 356 19.77 20.30 7.81
CA VAL A 356 20.41 19.96 6.54
C VAL A 356 21.84 20.48 6.57
N GLU A 357 22.79 19.67 6.15
CA GLU A 357 24.20 20.06 6.03
C GLU A 357 24.79 19.65 4.71
N SER A 358 25.78 20.43 4.24
CA SER A 358 26.59 20.15 3.06
C SER A 358 28.06 20.40 3.39
N ARG A 359 28.93 19.50 2.98
CA ARG A 359 30.38 19.64 3.09
C ARG A 359 30.95 20.49 1.97
N GLN A 360 30.38 20.31 0.77
CA GLN A 360 30.73 21.07 -0.42
C GLN A 360 29.49 21.46 -1.17
N LEU A 361 29.15 22.72 -1.12
CA LEU A 361 27.98 23.31 -1.76
C LEU A 361 28.41 24.22 -2.89
N ARG A 362 27.94 24.00 -4.09
CA ARG A 362 28.01 24.96 -5.17
C ARG A 362 26.76 25.85 -5.16
N LEU A 363 26.97 27.14 -5.08
CA LEU A 363 25.83 28.07 -5.05
C LEU A 363 24.96 27.98 -6.31
N ALA A 364 25.55 27.62 -7.44
CA ALA A 364 24.85 27.38 -8.71
C ALA A 364 23.85 26.20 -8.63
N ASP A 365 24.09 25.20 -7.79
CA ASP A 365 23.18 24.05 -7.60
C ASP A 365 21.95 24.42 -6.77
N LEU A 366 22.04 25.50 -5.99
CA LEU A 366 20.92 26.10 -5.24
C LEU A 366 20.36 27.36 -5.92
N GLY A 367 20.82 27.67 -7.14
CA GLY A 367 20.42 28.87 -7.87
C GLY A 367 18.92 29.16 -7.84
N PRO A 368 18.07 28.17 -8.15
CA PRO A 368 16.62 28.34 -8.09
C PRO A 368 16.08 28.63 -6.68
N LEU A 369 16.75 28.12 -5.64
CA LEU A 369 16.39 28.39 -4.23
C LEU A 369 16.65 29.84 -3.81
N ILE A 370 17.70 30.44 -4.37
CA ILE A 370 18.15 31.78 -4.02
C ILE A 370 17.85 32.82 -5.13
N GLY A 371 17.02 32.46 -6.12
CA GLY A 371 16.61 33.35 -7.20
C GLY A 371 17.68 33.65 -8.25
N VAL A 372 18.69 32.76 -8.41
CA VAL A 372 19.70 32.86 -9.47
C VAL A 372 19.39 31.90 -10.60
N ASP A 373 19.09 32.41 -11.79
CA ASP A 373 18.94 31.62 -13.00
C ASP A 373 20.24 30.84 -13.31
N SER A 374 20.23 29.55 -13.05
CA SER A 374 21.27 28.64 -13.51
C SER A 374 21.04 28.34 -15.00
N GLY A 375 21.76 29.01 -15.88
CA GLY A 375 21.56 29.09 -17.33
C GLY A 375 21.56 27.78 -18.14
N LYS A 376 21.26 26.63 -17.56
CA LYS A 376 21.09 25.33 -18.23
C LYS A 376 19.69 24.71 -18.12
N GLY A 377 18.78 25.31 -17.34
CA GLY A 377 17.36 24.90 -17.24
C GLY A 377 16.39 25.70 -18.12
N ALA A 378 16.89 26.67 -18.86
CA ALA A 378 16.10 27.72 -19.56
C ALA A 378 15.29 27.24 -20.77
N GLU A 379 15.32 25.98 -21.18
CA GLU A 379 14.52 25.52 -22.34
C GLU A 379 13.08 25.10 -22.00
N LYS A 380 12.78 24.74 -20.77
CA LYS A 380 11.39 24.39 -20.36
C LYS A 380 10.60 25.59 -19.82
N SER A 381 11.26 26.61 -19.25
CA SER A 381 10.59 27.82 -18.73
C SER A 381 10.11 28.78 -19.82
N LYS A 382 10.54 28.65 -21.06
CA LYS A 382 10.16 29.53 -22.19
C LYS A 382 8.68 29.48 -22.61
N ARG A 383 7.87 28.60 -22.00
CA ARG A 383 6.44 28.53 -22.30
C ARG A 383 5.55 29.33 -21.35
N SER A 384 6.08 29.82 -20.23
CA SER A 384 5.37 30.66 -19.24
C SER A 384 5.80 32.12 -19.22
N GLU A 385 6.90 32.51 -19.87
CA GLU A 385 7.50 33.86 -19.82
C GLU A 385 7.05 34.83 -20.93
N GLN A 386 5.89 34.63 -21.54
CA GLN A 386 5.37 35.66 -22.48
C GLN A 386 4.66 36.81 -21.80
N LYS A 387 4.84 37.04 -20.49
CA LYS A 387 4.38 38.27 -19.78
C LYS A 387 5.33 38.64 -18.65
N LYS A 388 6.35 39.41 -18.90
CA LYS A 388 6.83 40.62 -18.19
C LYS A 388 8.32 40.83 -18.48
N GLY A 389 8.59 41.99 -19.02
CA GLY A 389 9.92 42.47 -19.28
C GLY A 389 10.61 42.98 -18.03
N GLU A 390 11.89 43.04 -18.17
CA GLU A 390 12.99 43.73 -17.50
C GLU A 390 13.99 42.71 -16.90
N LYS A 391 15.07 42.50 -17.64
CA LYS A 391 16.27 41.79 -17.13
C LYS A 391 16.98 42.74 -16.17
N SER A 392 17.04 42.40 -14.89
CA SER A 392 17.92 43.07 -13.95
C SER A 392 19.38 42.65 -14.22
N VAL A 393 20.26 43.60 -14.49
CA VAL A 393 21.66 43.37 -14.68
C VAL A 393 22.35 43.38 -13.31
N GLN A 394 22.94 42.26 -12.93
CA GLN A 394 23.69 42.13 -11.67
C GLN A 394 24.91 43.09 -11.65
N PRO A 395 25.02 44.03 -10.67
CA PRO A 395 26.18 44.92 -10.58
C PRO A 395 27.47 44.11 -10.29
N ALA A 396 28.53 44.42 -11.00
CA ALA A 396 29.82 43.79 -10.79
C ALA A 396 30.30 43.99 -9.35
N GLY A 397 30.69 42.90 -8.67
CA GLY A 397 31.23 42.91 -7.31
C GLY A 397 30.29 42.62 -6.14
N LYS A 398 29.03 42.26 -6.39
CA LYS A 398 28.13 41.77 -5.35
C LYS A 398 27.91 40.25 -5.45
N VAL A 399 27.99 39.57 -4.32
CA VAL A 399 27.94 38.09 -4.20
C VAL A 399 26.51 37.55 -4.13
N LEU A 400 25.54 38.35 -3.68
CA LEU A 400 24.16 37.95 -3.55
C LEU A 400 23.34 38.34 -4.78
N PRO A 401 22.35 37.50 -5.22
CA PRO A 401 21.47 37.82 -6.33
C PRO A 401 20.59 39.03 -6.02
N TYR A 402 20.28 39.80 -7.07
CA TYR A 402 19.38 40.99 -6.99
C TYR A 402 17.95 40.65 -7.38
N ASP A 403 17.71 39.46 -7.94
CA ASP A 403 16.39 39.05 -8.36
C ASP A 403 15.49 38.79 -7.17
N ARG A 404 14.24 39.22 -7.26
CA ARG A 404 13.25 38.96 -6.21
C ARG A 404 12.98 37.46 -6.15
N PHE A 405 13.03 36.90 -4.96
CA PHE A 405 12.57 35.53 -4.72
C PHE A 405 11.12 35.39 -5.19
N GLU A 406 10.83 34.36 -5.97
CA GLU A 406 9.45 33.99 -6.28
C GLU A 406 8.78 33.43 -5.03
N THR A 407 8.21 34.30 -4.22
CA THR A 407 7.59 33.95 -2.94
C THR A 407 6.17 33.40 -3.08
N ASP A 408 5.60 33.44 -4.28
CA ASP A 408 4.20 33.04 -4.55
C ASP A 408 3.91 31.57 -4.19
N LYS A 409 4.93 30.72 -4.17
CA LYS A 409 4.82 29.31 -3.77
C LYS A 409 5.05 29.09 -2.26
N TRP A 410 5.54 30.06 -1.54
CA TRP A 410 5.92 29.93 -0.12
C TRP A 410 4.74 30.07 0.84
N ASP A 411 3.62 30.57 0.32
CA ASP A 411 2.36 30.71 1.08
C ASP A 411 1.69 29.36 1.38
N VAL A 412 2.20 28.26 0.81
CA VAL A 412 1.55 26.94 0.88
C VAL A 412 1.91 26.16 2.14
N MET A 413 3.07 26.43 2.75
CA MET A 413 3.53 25.70 3.94
C MET A 413 4.38 26.56 4.86
N ASP A 414 4.43 26.18 6.13
CA ASP A 414 5.38 26.71 7.10
C ASP A 414 6.71 25.91 7.03
N ALA A 415 7.83 26.57 7.33
CA ALA A 415 9.14 25.91 7.37
C ALA A 415 9.98 26.39 8.56
N ASP A 416 10.77 25.48 9.13
CA ASP A 416 11.76 25.73 10.18
C ASP A 416 12.96 24.82 9.89
N VAL A 417 13.87 25.29 9.01
CA VAL A 417 14.99 24.48 8.51
C VAL A 417 16.31 25.15 8.82
N ARG A 418 17.20 24.43 9.50
CA ARG A 418 18.59 24.85 9.74
C ARG A 418 19.47 24.26 8.64
N PHE A 419 20.27 25.10 8.03
CA PHE A 419 21.25 24.69 7.03
C PHE A 419 22.67 25.04 7.50
N LYS A 420 23.61 24.09 7.31
CA LYS A 420 25.05 24.29 7.55
C LYS A 420 25.83 23.91 6.32
N GLY A 421 26.59 24.86 5.78
CA GLY A 421 27.50 24.66 4.65
C GLY A 421 28.95 24.85 5.07
N ARG A 422 29.77 23.79 4.99
CA ARG A 422 31.19 23.89 5.39
C ARG A 422 32.02 24.63 4.36
N ARG A 423 31.81 24.37 3.07
CA ARG A 423 32.50 25.03 1.97
C ARG A 423 31.48 25.37 0.89
N ILE A 424 31.32 26.65 0.62
CA ILE A 424 30.38 27.15 -0.38
C ILE A 424 31.18 27.79 -1.50
N GLU A 425 31.04 27.25 -2.71
CA GLU A 425 31.72 27.69 -3.90
C GLU A 425 30.80 28.58 -4.75
N HIS A 426 31.26 29.76 -5.10
CA HIS A 426 30.58 30.71 -5.98
C HIS A 426 31.48 31.13 -7.15
N GLY A 427 31.36 30.43 -8.27
CA GLY A 427 32.11 30.72 -9.49
C GLY A 427 33.63 30.87 -9.27
N SER A 428 34.19 31.99 -9.65
CA SER A 428 35.61 32.33 -9.48
C SER A 428 35.92 33.08 -8.18
N SER A 429 34.95 33.30 -7.33
CA SER A 429 35.10 34.01 -6.05
C SER A 429 35.70 33.10 -5.00
N LEU A 430 36.29 33.67 -3.93
CA LEU A 430 36.78 32.92 -2.78
C LEU A 430 35.61 32.14 -2.15
N PRO A 431 35.84 30.85 -1.76
CA PRO A 431 34.82 30.07 -1.11
C PRO A 431 34.48 30.66 0.25
N ILE A 432 33.19 30.66 0.58
CA ILE A 432 32.66 30.95 1.92
C ILE A 432 32.77 29.66 2.75
N SER A 433 33.33 29.77 3.95
CA SER A 433 33.43 28.64 4.88
C SER A 433 32.47 28.80 6.04
N ASP A 434 31.94 27.65 6.53
CA ASP A 434 31.16 27.53 7.75
C ASP A 434 29.92 28.44 7.84
N LEU A 435 29.17 28.55 6.73
CA LEU A 435 27.87 29.25 6.72
C LEU A 435 26.84 28.46 7.54
N SER A 436 26.20 29.13 8.48
CA SER A 436 25.02 28.63 9.17
C SER A 436 23.82 29.54 8.90
N THR A 437 22.72 28.95 8.45
CA THR A 437 21.49 29.69 8.14
C THR A 437 20.30 29.00 8.80
N HIS A 438 19.41 29.79 9.39
CA HIS A 438 18.14 29.31 9.93
C HIS A 438 17.01 29.96 9.14
N ILE A 439 16.27 29.14 8.39
CA ILE A 439 15.17 29.59 7.52
C ILE A 439 13.86 29.33 8.27
N ILE A 440 13.14 30.39 8.57
CA ILE A 440 11.83 30.31 9.21
C ILE A 440 10.80 30.96 8.28
N LEU A 441 9.80 30.16 7.90
CA LEU A 441 8.60 30.61 7.21
C LEU A 441 7.41 30.40 8.13
N LYS A 442 6.67 31.43 8.46
CA LYS A 442 5.51 31.34 9.32
C LYS A 442 4.42 32.25 8.79
N ASN A 443 3.28 31.68 8.41
CA ASN A 443 2.12 32.41 7.88
C ASN A 443 2.46 33.31 6.67
N ALA A 444 3.36 32.88 5.79
CA ALA A 444 3.91 33.67 4.68
C ALA A 444 4.89 34.78 5.08
N ASP A 445 5.15 35.01 6.37
CA ASP A 445 6.19 35.92 6.83
C ASP A 445 7.54 35.19 6.90
N ARG A 446 8.57 35.82 6.33
CA ARG A 446 9.95 35.29 6.30
C ARG A 446 10.81 35.99 7.34
N SER A 447 11.55 35.21 8.12
CA SER A 447 12.69 35.71 8.89
C SER A 447 13.93 34.84 8.58
N GLU A 448 15.10 35.47 8.42
CA GLU A 448 16.38 34.79 8.23
C GLU A 448 17.38 35.33 9.25
N GLU A 449 18.02 34.44 9.99
CA GLU A 449 19.17 34.77 10.83
C GLU A 449 20.42 34.13 10.21
N HIS A 450 21.42 34.98 9.92
CA HIS A 450 22.72 34.54 9.40
C HIS A 450 23.81 34.81 10.43
N THR A 451 24.61 33.80 10.75
CA THR A 451 25.87 33.96 11.45
C THR A 451 27.01 33.41 10.59
N SER A 452 27.99 34.24 10.30
CA SER A 452 29.25 33.85 9.68
C SER A 452 30.38 34.15 10.66
N GLU A 453 31.26 33.19 10.94
CA GLU A 453 32.57 33.42 11.51
C GLU A 453 33.64 33.60 10.43
#